data_4ab0548bd3a32f710c1bea6ffbcc88dd
#
_entry.id   4ab0548bd3a32f710c1bea6ffbcc88dd
#
_cell.length_a   1.000
_cell.length_b   1.000
_cell.length_c   1.000
_cell.angle_alpha   90.00
_cell.angle_beta   90.00
_cell.angle_gamma   90.00
#
_symmetry.space_group_name_H-M   'P 1'
#
loop_
_entity.id
_entity.type
_entity.pdbx_description
1 polymer ?
#
loop_
_entity_poly.entity_id
_entity_poly.type
_entity_poly.pdbx_seq_one_letter_code
_entity_poly.pdbx_strand_id
1 'polypeptide(L)'
;MVKDLAKKVEDNFSPDCIIGNSKGGCIIGGTIAAILRKDFYPVRISRRVNDEIVFKKPKILVIPQVDLSNKKVLLVDDMVVSGETIIILKKILKKKKPREVKTLTLAKHKNSFLPDFCGLTSDNCIVFPWDRWIYTKGKFKIHPELKIKKK
;
A
#
# COMPACT_ATOMS: atom_id res chain seq x y z
N MET A 1 15.74 -2.99 -2.52
CA MET A 1 14.48 -3.42 -1.84
C MET A 1 13.30 -3.60 -2.80
N VAL A 2 12.78 -2.56 -3.52
CA VAL A 2 11.59 -2.76 -4.41
C VAL A 2 11.89 -3.73 -5.55
N LYS A 3 13.07 -3.66 -6.18
CA LYS A 3 13.53 -4.59 -7.21
C LYS A 3 13.54 -6.04 -6.70
N ASP A 4 14.03 -6.27 -5.49
CA ASP A 4 14.15 -7.62 -4.92
C ASP A 4 12.78 -8.18 -4.53
N LEU A 5 11.89 -7.29 -4.05
CA LEU A 5 10.48 -7.63 -3.81
C LEU A 5 9.76 -7.98 -5.11
N ALA A 6 9.97 -7.22 -6.18
CA ALA A 6 9.39 -7.52 -7.49
C ALA A 6 9.83 -8.90 -7.99
N LYS A 7 11.14 -9.20 -7.89
CA LYS A 7 11.67 -10.53 -8.22
C LYS A 7 11.00 -11.63 -7.39
N LYS A 8 10.96 -11.44 -6.05
CA LYS A 8 10.36 -12.41 -5.13
C LYS A 8 8.87 -12.65 -5.42
N VAL A 9 8.15 -11.60 -5.80
CA VAL A 9 6.73 -11.69 -6.20
C VAL A 9 6.59 -12.48 -7.49
N GLU A 10 7.39 -12.19 -8.51
CA GLU A 10 7.31 -12.91 -9.80
C GLU A 10 7.64 -14.39 -9.62
N ASP A 11 8.73 -14.72 -8.92
CA ASP A 11 9.19 -16.10 -8.71
C ASP A 11 8.18 -16.95 -7.91
N ASN A 12 7.43 -16.36 -6.96
CA ASN A 12 6.58 -17.10 -6.01
C ASN A 12 5.07 -16.90 -6.21
N PHE A 13 4.67 -15.99 -7.08
CA PHE A 13 3.26 -15.69 -7.27
C PHE A 13 2.90 -15.37 -8.73
N SER A 14 3.74 -14.62 -9.44
CA SER A 14 3.50 -14.16 -10.82
C SER A 14 2.09 -13.58 -11.00
N PRO A 15 1.82 -12.36 -10.50
CA PRO A 15 0.49 -11.76 -10.56
C PRO A 15 0.09 -11.39 -12.00
N ASP A 16 -1.21 -11.46 -12.30
CA ASP A 16 -1.76 -10.96 -13.56
C ASP A 16 -1.91 -9.44 -13.55
N CYS A 17 -2.20 -8.86 -12.37
CA CYS A 17 -2.30 -7.42 -12.19
C CYS A 17 -1.94 -7.00 -10.76
N ILE A 18 -1.69 -5.70 -10.58
CA ILE A 18 -1.27 -5.11 -9.33
C ILE A 18 -2.25 -4.00 -8.94
N ILE A 19 -2.68 -4.00 -7.69
CA ILE A 19 -3.55 -2.98 -7.11
C ILE A 19 -2.79 -2.26 -6.00
N GLY A 20 -2.60 -0.94 -6.15
CA GLY A 20 -1.94 -0.09 -5.15
C GLY A 20 -2.93 0.69 -4.31
N ASN A 21 -2.80 0.63 -2.97
CA ASN A 21 -3.66 1.37 -2.07
C ASN A 21 -3.09 2.75 -1.74
N SER A 22 -3.94 3.76 -1.85
CA SER A 22 -3.64 5.15 -1.45
C SER A 22 -2.39 5.72 -2.16
N LYS A 23 -1.70 6.69 -1.55
CA LYS A 23 -0.52 7.34 -2.16
C LYS A 23 0.69 6.38 -2.17
N GLY A 24 1.09 5.88 -1.00
CA GLY A 24 2.29 5.05 -0.86
C GLY A 24 2.19 3.71 -1.58
N GLY A 25 1.08 3.00 -1.42
CA GLY A 25 0.83 1.75 -2.14
C GLY A 25 0.78 1.94 -3.65
N CYS A 26 0.30 3.10 -4.15
CA CYS A 26 0.35 3.41 -5.58
C CYS A 26 1.77 3.66 -6.09
N ILE A 27 2.62 4.34 -5.33
CA ILE A 27 4.04 4.56 -5.70
C ILE A 27 4.75 3.21 -5.84
N ILE A 28 4.60 2.34 -4.84
CA ILE A 28 5.28 1.05 -4.81
C ILE A 28 4.66 0.09 -5.82
N GLY A 29 3.34 -0.02 -5.84
CA GLY A 29 2.61 -0.90 -6.75
C GLY A 29 2.84 -0.54 -8.21
N GLY A 30 2.82 0.76 -8.55
CA GLY A 30 3.15 1.26 -9.88
C GLY A 30 4.59 0.94 -10.29
N THR A 31 5.55 1.09 -9.34
CA THR A 31 6.95 0.73 -9.59
C THR A 31 7.11 -0.77 -9.85
N ILE A 32 6.48 -1.64 -9.04
CA ILE A 32 6.51 -3.09 -9.25
C ILE A 32 5.84 -3.47 -10.57
N ALA A 33 4.70 -2.86 -10.89
CA ALA A 33 3.99 -3.09 -12.14
C ALA A 33 4.85 -2.73 -13.36
N ALA A 34 5.56 -1.60 -13.31
CA ALA A 34 6.50 -1.19 -14.35
C ALA A 34 7.66 -2.19 -14.51
N ILE A 35 8.23 -2.69 -13.40
CA ILE A 35 9.31 -3.69 -13.43
C ILE A 35 8.80 -5.02 -14.02
N LEU A 36 7.63 -5.50 -13.60
CA LEU A 36 7.07 -6.78 -14.00
C LEU A 36 6.26 -6.72 -15.30
N ARG A 37 6.07 -5.52 -15.88
CA ARG A 37 5.24 -5.30 -17.09
C ARG A 37 3.81 -5.81 -16.94
N LYS A 38 3.21 -5.53 -15.77
CA LYS A 38 1.83 -5.92 -15.43
C LYS A 38 0.91 -4.68 -15.39
N ASP A 39 -0.38 -4.92 -15.60
CA ASP A 39 -1.40 -3.88 -15.42
C ASP A 39 -1.43 -3.38 -13.97
N PHE A 40 -1.63 -2.06 -13.80
CA PHE A 40 -1.71 -1.41 -12.51
C PHE A 40 -3.04 -0.67 -12.35
N TYR A 41 -3.67 -0.85 -11.19
CA TYR A 41 -4.91 -0.18 -10.84
C TYR A 41 -4.81 0.46 -9.45
N PRO A 42 -5.09 1.77 -9.33
CA PRO A 42 -5.13 2.44 -8.03
C PRO A 42 -6.45 2.13 -7.30
N VAL A 43 -6.36 2.01 -5.98
CA VAL A 43 -7.50 1.99 -5.07
C VAL A 43 -7.25 2.97 -3.93
N ARG A 44 -8.30 3.55 -3.38
CA ARG A 44 -8.16 4.39 -2.19
C ARG A 44 -9.13 3.95 -1.11
N ILE A 45 -8.56 3.38 -0.07
CA ILE A 45 -9.22 3.19 1.22
C ILE A 45 -8.43 3.96 2.26
N SER A 46 -9.11 4.83 3.01
CA SER A 46 -8.45 5.68 3.97
C SER A 46 -9.41 6.11 5.09
N ARG A 47 -8.83 6.41 6.24
CA ARG A 47 -9.49 7.18 7.30
C ARG A 47 -9.32 8.68 7.08
N ARG A 48 -8.43 9.09 6.16
CA ARG A 48 -8.01 10.49 5.96
C ARG A 48 -8.58 11.06 4.67
N VAL A 49 -8.98 12.33 4.74
CA VAL A 49 -9.29 13.20 3.60
C VAL A 49 -8.41 14.43 3.77
N ASN A 50 -7.67 14.84 2.72
CA ASN A 50 -6.71 15.95 2.77
C ASN A 50 -5.71 15.85 3.94
N ASP A 51 -5.25 14.63 4.20
CA ASP A 51 -4.33 14.25 5.30
C ASP A 51 -4.89 14.37 6.73
N GLU A 52 -6.15 14.79 6.89
CA GLU A 52 -6.85 14.82 8.18
C GLU A 52 -7.66 13.54 8.43
N ILE A 53 -7.66 13.04 9.68
CA ILE A 53 -8.46 11.88 10.05
C ILE A 53 -9.94 12.30 10.14
N VAL A 54 -10.72 11.89 9.15
CA VAL A 54 -12.15 12.23 9.04
C VAL A 54 -13.04 11.05 9.44
N PHE A 55 -12.58 9.82 9.22
CA PHE A 55 -13.39 8.63 9.48
C PHE A 55 -12.88 7.83 10.67
N LYS A 56 -13.78 7.33 11.52
CA LYS A 56 -13.43 6.41 12.63
C LYS A 56 -12.84 5.09 12.12
N LYS A 57 -13.34 4.59 10.98
CA LYS A 57 -12.85 3.37 10.29
C LYS A 57 -12.50 3.68 8.85
N PRO A 58 -11.58 2.91 8.22
CA PRO A 58 -11.26 3.09 6.82
C PRO A 58 -12.51 2.99 5.92
N LYS A 59 -12.68 3.95 5.01
CA LYS A 59 -13.74 3.96 3.99
C LYS A 59 -13.16 3.83 2.60
N ILE A 60 -13.92 3.19 1.71
CA ILE A 60 -13.62 3.14 0.28
C ILE A 60 -13.92 4.51 -0.31
N LEU A 61 -12.92 5.14 -0.89
CA LEU A 61 -13.03 6.41 -1.58
C LEU A 61 -12.92 6.26 -3.10
N VAL A 62 -12.10 5.29 -3.54
CA VAL A 62 -11.92 4.95 -4.96
C VAL A 62 -11.74 3.44 -5.09
N ILE A 63 -12.43 2.82 -6.04
CA ILE A 63 -12.24 1.43 -6.43
C ILE A 63 -12.21 1.32 -7.96
N PRO A 64 -11.25 0.58 -8.56
CA PRO A 64 -11.17 0.45 -9.99
C PRO A 64 -12.31 -0.39 -10.55
N GLN A 65 -12.88 0.08 -11.67
CA GLN A 65 -13.88 -0.65 -12.44
C GLN A 65 -13.20 -1.60 -13.43
N VAL A 66 -12.55 -2.64 -12.90
CA VAL A 66 -11.81 -3.64 -13.68
C VAL A 66 -12.34 -5.03 -13.37
N ASP A 67 -12.36 -5.89 -14.36
CA ASP A 67 -12.62 -7.31 -14.17
C ASP A 67 -11.39 -8.01 -13.61
N LEU A 68 -11.56 -8.62 -12.45
CA LEU A 68 -10.53 -9.39 -11.75
C LEU A 68 -10.84 -10.91 -11.76
N SER A 69 -11.90 -11.33 -12.45
CA SER A 69 -12.32 -12.73 -12.48
C SER A 69 -11.16 -13.64 -12.94
N ASN A 70 -10.91 -14.68 -12.16
CA ASN A 70 -9.84 -15.67 -12.38
C ASN A 70 -8.40 -15.11 -12.38
N LYS A 71 -8.17 -13.83 -12.06
CA LYS A 71 -6.84 -13.20 -12.02
C LYS A 71 -6.15 -13.43 -10.68
N LYS A 72 -4.84 -13.58 -10.72
CA LYS A 72 -3.95 -13.44 -9.57
C LYS A 72 -3.67 -11.96 -9.33
N VAL A 73 -4.08 -11.45 -8.19
CA VAL A 73 -4.01 -10.02 -7.86
C VAL A 73 -2.99 -9.78 -6.76
N LEU A 74 -2.01 -8.92 -7.00
CA LEU A 74 -1.12 -8.43 -5.96
C LEU A 74 -1.68 -7.11 -5.40
N LEU A 75 -2.08 -7.12 -4.13
CA LEU A 75 -2.48 -5.92 -3.39
C LEU A 75 -1.28 -5.32 -2.67
N VAL A 76 -0.97 -4.06 -2.97
CA VAL A 76 0.23 -3.37 -2.47
C VAL A 76 -0.15 -2.19 -1.58
N ASP A 77 0.52 -2.09 -0.43
CA ASP A 77 0.51 -0.91 0.43
C ASP A 77 1.95 -0.57 0.84
N ASP A 78 2.21 0.62 1.39
CA ASP A 78 3.56 1.00 1.82
C ASP A 78 3.89 0.43 3.20
N MET A 79 2.97 0.57 4.14
CA MET A 79 3.18 0.12 5.52
C MET A 79 1.91 -0.49 6.10
N VAL A 80 2.08 -1.54 6.89
CA VAL A 80 0.99 -2.11 7.67
C VAL A 80 1.29 -2.04 9.17
N VAL A 81 0.30 -1.52 9.90
CA VAL A 81 0.29 -1.48 11.38
C VAL A 81 -0.77 -2.45 11.90
N SER A 82 -2.05 -2.11 11.80
CA SER A 82 -3.14 -3.01 12.23
C SER A 82 -3.57 -4.01 11.15
N GLY A 83 -3.33 -3.71 9.89
CA GLY A 83 -3.81 -4.50 8.74
C GLY A 83 -5.29 -4.27 8.39
N GLU A 84 -6.00 -3.42 9.13
CA GLU A 84 -7.45 -3.20 8.92
C GLU A 84 -7.78 -2.81 7.47
N THR A 85 -7.00 -1.92 6.89
CA THR A 85 -7.15 -1.48 5.49
C THR A 85 -6.98 -2.64 4.51
N ILE A 86 -5.94 -3.44 4.68
CA ILE A 86 -5.66 -4.61 3.81
C ILE A 86 -6.77 -5.64 3.93
N ILE A 87 -7.25 -5.92 5.14
CA ILE A 87 -8.34 -6.87 5.38
C ILE A 87 -9.63 -6.42 4.67
N ILE A 88 -9.98 -5.14 4.79
CA ILE A 88 -11.15 -4.57 4.10
C ILE A 88 -10.98 -4.69 2.59
N LEU A 89 -9.81 -4.31 2.06
CA LEU A 89 -9.53 -4.42 0.62
C LEU A 89 -9.63 -5.86 0.12
N LYS A 90 -9.01 -6.82 0.82
CA LYS A 90 -9.13 -8.25 0.44
C LYS A 90 -10.58 -8.71 0.37
N LYS A 91 -11.43 -8.30 1.33
CA LYS A 91 -12.87 -8.63 1.32
C LYS A 91 -13.59 -8.04 0.11
N ILE A 92 -13.26 -6.81 -0.27
CA ILE A 92 -13.86 -6.14 -1.42
C ILE A 92 -13.42 -6.78 -2.73
N LEU A 93 -12.12 -7.01 -2.89
CA LEU A 93 -11.56 -7.61 -4.09
C LEU A 93 -12.10 -9.04 -4.30
N LYS A 94 -12.32 -9.81 -3.24
CA LYS A 94 -12.93 -11.15 -3.33
C LYS A 94 -14.31 -11.15 -3.99
N LYS A 95 -15.10 -10.05 -3.87
CA LYS A 95 -16.39 -9.93 -4.56
C LYS A 95 -16.26 -9.88 -6.08
N LYS A 96 -15.10 -9.52 -6.60
CA LYS A 96 -14.75 -9.52 -8.04
C LYS A 96 -14.23 -10.90 -8.52
N LYS A 97 -14.33 -11.95 -7.68
CA LYS A 97 -13.99 -13.35 -7.97
C LYS A 97 -12.58 -13.55 -8.53
N PRO A 98 -11.52 -12.91 -7.97
CA PRO A 98 -10.16 -13.23 -8.38
C PRO A 98 -9.82 -14.69 -8.07
N ARG A 99 -8.89 -15.27 -8.83
CA ARG A 99 -8.34 -16.60 -8.55
C ARG A 99 -7.61 -16.61 -7.21
N GLU A 100 -6.78 -15.58 -6.96
CA GLU A 100 -6.01 -15.44 -5.74
C GLU A 100 -5.68 -13.96 -5.48
N VAL A 101 -5.60 -13.56 -4.20
CA VAL A 101 -5.13 -12.22 -3.78
C VAL A 101 -4.02 -12.40 -2.78
N LYS A 102 -2.80 -12.00 -3.15
CA LYS A 102 -1.66 -11.85 -2.23
C LYS A 102 -1.38 -10.39 -1.94
N THR A 103 -0.71 -10.15 -0.83
CA THR A 103 -0.43 -8.83 -0.29
C THR A 103 1.06 -8.55 -0.21
N LEU A 104 1.44 -7.31 -0.50
CA LEU A 104 2.81 -6.83 -0.37
C LEU A 104 2.83 -5.49 0.37
N THR A 105 3.78 -5.36 1.30
CA THR A 105 4.11 -4.07 1.92
C THR A 105 5.63 -3.85 1.95
N LEU A 106 6.08 -2.59 1.87
CA LEU A 106 7.49 -2.30 2.08
C LEU A 106 7.89 -2.51 3.53
N ALA A 107 6.99 -2.17 4.45
CA ALA A 107 7.27 -2.30 5.88
C ALA A 107 6.06 -2.79 6.67
N LYS A 108 6.34 -3.39 7.82
CA LYS A 108 5.35 -3.74 8.83
C LYS A 108 5.91 -3.58 10.24
N HIS A 109 5.04 -3.38 11.23
CA HIS A 109 5.40 -3.55 12.63
C HIS A 109 5.50 -5.04 13.01
N LYS A 110 6.30 -5.38 14.03
CA LYS A 110 6.53 -6.77 14.44
C LYS A 110 5.24 -7.53 14.73
N ASN A 111 4.35 -6.94 15.50
CA ASN A 111 3.09 -7.56 15.94
C ASN A 111 1.88 -7.16 15.10
N SER A 112 2.09 -6.78 13.84
CA SER A 112 1.05 -6.38 12.92
C SER A 112 0.54 -7.53 12.04
N PHE A 113 -0.46 -7.23 11.21
CA PHE A 113 -0.87 -8.11 10.12
C PHE A 113 0.34 -8.61 9.32
N LEU A 114 0.37 -9.90 9.00
CA LEU A 114 1.43 -10.51 8.21
C LEU A 114 1.06 -10.48 6.71
N PRO A 115 1.68 -9.60 5.90
CA PRO A 115 1.52 -9.63 4.45
C PRO A 115 2.26 -10.85 3.85
N ASP A 116 1.81 -11.31 2.67
CA ASP A 116 2.44 -12.43 1.96
C ASP A 116 3.88 -12.09 1.54
N PHE A 117 4.14 -10.82 1.22
CA PHE A 117 5.47 -10.29 0.90
C PHE A 117 5.73 -9.02 1.72
N CYS A 118 6.90 -8.96 2.35
CA CYS A 118 7.31 -7.81 3.16
C CYS A 118 8.79 -7.50 2.95
N GLY A 119 9.11 -6.21 2.85
CA GLY A 119 10.49 -5.74 2.71
C GLY A 119 11.21 -5.61 4.04
N LEU A 120 10.57 -4.99 5.03
CA LEU A 120 11.18 -4.64 6.32
C LEU A 120 10.19 -4.86 7.46
N THR A 121 10.68 -5.38 8.56
CA THR A 121 9.95 -5.43 9.84
C THR A 121 10.64 -4.51 10.85
N SER A 122 9.93 -3.52 11.41
CA SER A 122 10.50 -2.56 12.36
C SER A 122 9.43 -1.97 13.26
N ASP A 123 9.73 -1.79 14.53
CA ASP A 123 8.86 -1.05 15.46
C ASP A 123 9.22 0.44 15.53
N ASN A 124 10.31 0.84 14.87
CA ASN A 124 10.67 2.24 14.74
C ASN A 124 9.75 2.96 13.74
N CYS A 125 9.61 4.27 13.92
CA CYS A 125 8.96 5.12 12.93
C CYS A 125 9.72 5.08 11.61
N ILE A 126 9.07 4.61 10.55
CA ILE A 126 9.63 4.56 9.20
C ILE A 126 9.11 5.79 8.46
N VAL A 127 10.03 6.56 7.88
CA VAL A 127 9.74 7.73 7.07
C VAL A 127 10.08 7.41 5.63
N PHE A 128 9.08 7.31 4.80
CA PHE A 128 9.27 7.12 3.37
C PHE A 128 9.64 8.44 2.68
N PRO A 129 10.35 8.41 1.55
CA PRO A 129 10.71 9.63 0.83
C PRO A 129 9.53 10.54 0.49
N TRP A 130 8.39 9.96 0.14
CA TRP A 130 7.16 10.70 -0.22
C TRP A 130 6.41 11.29 0.98
N ASP A 131 6.72 10.88 2.21
CA ASP A 131 6.10 11.40 3.43
C ASP A 131 6.97 12.43 4.15
N ARG A 132 8.21 12.61 3.69
CA ARG A 132 9.18 13.47 4.40
C ARG A 132 8.85 14.95 4.30
N TRP A 133 8.35 15.39 3.15
CA TRP A 133 8.21 16.81 2.85
C TRP A 133 6.77 17.19 2.55
N ILE A 134 6.36 18.35 3.03
CA ILE A 134 5.14 19.03 2.62
C ILE A 134 5.48 20.40 2.03
N TYR A 135 4.73 20.82 1.00
CA TYR A 135 4.80 22.16 0.44
C TYR A 135 3.64 22.98 0.99
N THR A 136 3.93 24.04 1.75
CA THR A 136 2.92 24.90 2.35
C THR A 136 3.42 26.33 2.47
N LYS A 137 2.53 27.30 2.19
CA LYS A 137 2.86 28.75 2.24
C LYS A 137 4.14 29.10 1.49
N GLY A 138 4.26 28.61 0.23
CA GLY A 138 5.36 28.92 -0.68
C GLY A 138 6.71 28.24 -0.36
N LYS A 139 6.78 27.26 0.57
CA LYS A 139 8.04 26.60 0.94
C LYS A 139 7.87 25.14 1.34
N PHE A 140 8.95 24.36 1.17
CA PHE A 140 9.05 23.00 1.69
C PHE A 140 9.32 22.99 3.19
N LYS A 141 8.65 22.08 3.89
CA LYS A 141 8.84 21.81 5.32
C LYS A 141 8.83 20.31 5.55
N ILE A 142 9.51 19.86 6.59
CA ILE A 142 9.37 18.47 7.07
C ILE A 142 7.92 18.30 7.55
N HIS A 143 7.33 17.16 7.19
CA HIS A 143 5.98 16.79 7.58
C HIS A 143 5.82 16.93 9.11
N PRO A 144 4.77 17.59 9.64
CA PRO A 144 4.63 17.86 11.07
C PRO A 144 4.64 16.61 11.95
N GLU A 145 4.07 15.50 11.49
CA GLU A 145 4.06 14.23 12.22
C GLU A 145 5.46 13.63 12.41
N LEU A 146 6.46 14.07 11.61
CA LEU A 146 7.85 13.62 11.69
C LEU A 146 8.72 14.49 12.59
N LYS A 147 8.19 15.56 13.14
CA LYS A 147 8.89 16.34 14.15
C LYS A 147 8.94 15.50 15.43
N ILE A 148 10.07 14.81 15.63
CA ILE A 148 10.36 14.09 16.86
C ILE A 148 10.15 15.08 18.00
N LYS A 149 9.19 14.85 18.87
CA LYS A 149 9.13 15.51 20.15
C LYS A 149 10.41 15.11 20.88
N LYS A 150 11.39 15.99 20.94
CA LYS A 150 12.51 15.82 21.89
C LYS A 150 11.87 15.68 23.27
N LYS A 151 11.94 14.48 23.83
CA LYS A 151 11.71 14.27 25.25
C LYS A 151 12.84 14.89 26.05
#